data_a900183508d147d3a92654fab1f3c689
#
_entry.id   a900183508d147d3a92654fab1f3c689
#
_cell.length_a   1.000
_cell.length_b   1.000
_cell.length_c   1.000
_cell.angle_alpha   90.00
_cell.angle_beta   90.00
_cell.angle_gamma   90.00
#
_symmetry.space_group_name_H-M   'P 1'
#
loop_
_entity.id
_entity.type
_entity.pdbx_description
1 polymer ?
#
loop_
_entity_poly.entity_id
_entity_poly.type
_entity_poly.pdbx_seq_one_letter_code
_entity_poly.pdbx_strand_id
1 'polypeptide(L)'
;MNKLSFFIFLLPFSAGAQIHAAKIFSDHMVLQRDQPVHIWGKASPGKTIVVSFSGVSKSIAVKPDSTWSVYFKKQKANTQPQAIRIEDGKETLVFNDILIGDIWLCSGQSNMEWRMEKEMHWDKEKMDANQPLISFTNPPPAGRYVYGVPYTDTLNHRLTSARFYLWDGWKKCDSQTIKSMSAVAYYFAKQIVSSKNIPIGLINLSIGGAPIETFISREALESSKQFSAKIKGNWLENDNLPEWVRERGKQNVGKNVSGYGDESGLNHAYKPGFAYSGGIAPILPMPIKGVLWYQGESNALEMPRVEEYKDLLHLLIEDYRNRWNQPTMPFLWVQLSSIDTLKYHSQYWPQFRNEQRKLLNEVKHGGMAVTSDIGFRDDVHPTDKKSVGERLARWALHFTYKKNIVPSGPLPLKAKYINGNIVIRFRYAEKGLRTANGKSVTGFSTNGKTETEAIIQTKKIIIAVKEKPSFIYYGWQPFSTGNLVNAEG
;
A
#
# COMPACT_ATOMS: atom_id res chain seq x y z
N MET A 1 4.38 79.39 -8.64
CA MET A 1 4.96 78.12 -8.31
C MET A 1 3.87 77.09 -8.51
N ASN A 2 3.84 76.43 -9.69
CA ASN A 2 2.84 75.42 -10.01
C ASN A 2 3.36 74.06 -9.53
N LYS A 3 2.62 73.41 -8.61
CA LYS A 3 2.88 72.00 -8.19
C LYS A 3 2.22 71.12 -9.20
N LEU A 4 3.05 70.36 -9.96
CA LEU A 4 2.63 69.31 -10.85
C LEU A 4 2.49 68.00 -10.02
N SER A 5 1.24 67.59 -9.75
CA SER A 5 0.99 66.28 -9.11
C SER A 5 1.07 65.16 -10.14
N PHE A 6 2.05 64.31 -9.99
CA PHE A 6 2.21 63.08 -10.83
C PHE A 6 1.32 61.96 -10.24
N PHE A 7 0.25 61.61 -10.93
CA PHE A 7 -0.57 60.44 -10.62
C PHE A 7 0.07 59.21 -11.25
N ILE A 8 0.70 58.36 -10.43
CA ILE A 8 1.17 57.05 -10.86
C ILE A 8 -0.03 56.11 -10.90
N PHE A 9 -0.51 55.76 -12.08
CA PHE A 9 -1.45 54.65 -12.31
C PHE A 9 -0.73 53.32 -12.11
N LEU A 10 -0.86 52.71 -10.95
CA LEU A 10 -0.50 51.31 -10.73
C LEU A 10 -1.52 50.43 -11.46
N LEU A 11 -1.18 50.00 -12.67
CA LEU A 11 -1.91 48.94 -13.35
C LEU A 11 -1.74 47.65 -12.51
N PRO A 12 -2.84 46.99 -12.12
CA PRO A 12 -2.72 45.70 -11.44
C PRO A 12 -2.12 44.68 -12.42
N PHE A 13 -0.90 44.25 -12.19
CA PHE A 13 -0.34 43.06 -12.83
C PHE A 13 -1.19 41.87 -12.35
N SER A 14 -2.20 41.50 -13.11
CA SER A 14 -2.89 40.23 -12.95
C SER A 14 -1.89 39.16 -13.35
N ALA A 15 -1.12 38.64 -12.38
CA ALA A 15 -0.42 37.40 -12.55
C ALA A 15 -1.49 36.30 -12.74
N GLY A 16 -1.87 36.08 -13.99
CA GLY A 16 -2.79 34.99 -14.34
C GLY A 16 -2.20 33.68 -13.86
N ALA A 17 -2.91 33.00 -12.96
CA ALA A 17 -2.44 31.70 -12.51
C ALA A 17 -2.31 30.74 -13.71
N GLN A 18 -1.15 30.14 -13.84
CA GLN A 18 -0.82 29.15 -14.85
C GLN A 18 -1.77 27.94 -14.77
N ILE A 19 -1.99 27.24 -15.87
CA ILE A 19 -2.74 25.97 -15.84
C ILE A 19 -1.93 24.94 -15.08
N HIS A 20 -2.55 24.30 -14.12
CA HIS A 20 -1.98 23.17 -13.37
C HIS A 20 -2.92 21.97 -13.45
N ALA A 21 -2.44 20.84 -13.96
CA ALA A 21 -3.06 19.56 -13.70
C ALA A 21 -2.73 19.05 -12.28
N ALA A 22 -3.54 18.16 -11.74
CA ALA A 22 -3.20 17.53 -10.46
C ALA A 22 -1.85 16.80 -10.56
N LYS A 23 -1.08 16.80 -9.47
CA LYS A 23 0.31 16.30 -9.45
C LYS A 23 0.49 14.84 -9.86
N ILE A 24 -0.59 14.07 -9.87
CA ILE A 24 -0.60 12.69 -10.32
C ILE A 24 -0.49 12.56 -11.84
N PHE A 25 -0.82 13.61 -12.61
CA PHE A 25 -0.74 13.59 -14.07
C PHE A 25 0.67 13.94 -14.53
N SER A 26 1.24 13.07 -15.36
CA SER A 26 2.50 13.29 -16.08
C SER A 26 2.59 12.35 -17.27
N ASP A 27 3.63 12.50 -18.06
CA ASP A 27 4.02 11.51 -19.07
C ASP A 27 4.11 10.10 -18.46
N HIS A 28 3.92 9.10 -19.28
CA HIS A 28 4.05 7.67 -18.96
C HIS A 28 3.03 7.11 -17.95
N MET A 29 2.00 7.88 -17.58
CA MET A 29 1.00 7.38 -16.64
C MET A 29 0.10 6.31 -17.25
N VAL A 30 -0.49 5.49 -16.37
CA VAL A 30 -1.58 4.60 -16.72
C VAL A 30 -2.89 5.20 -16.21
N LEU A 31 -3.94 5.19 -17.02
CA LEU A 31 -5.31 5.53 -16.62
C LEU A 31 -6.12 4.25 -16.39
N GLN A 32 -6.99 4.28 -15.37
CA GLN A 32 -7.80 3.10 -15.02
C GLN A 32 -8.81 2.78 -16.13
N ARG A 33 -8.73 1.56 -16.67
CA ARG A 33 -9.69 1.03 -17.65
C ARG A 33 -11.05 0.74 -17.02
N ASP A 34 -12.08 0.63 -17.88
CA ASP A 34 -13.46 0.25 -17.54
C ASP A 34 -14.15 1.21 -16.54
N GLN A 35 -13.55 2.34 -16.24
CA GLN A 35 -14.04 3.44 -15.41
C GLN A 35 -14.03 4.74 -16.22
N PRO A 36 -14.90 5.73 -15.91
CA PRO A 36 -14.80 7.06 -16.49
C PRO A 36 -13.40 7.65 -16.25
N VAL A 37 -12.79 8.22 -17.30
CA VAL A 37 -11.50 8.89 -17.16
C VAL A 37 -11.73 10.29 -16.63
N HIS A 38 -11.25 10.57 -15.43
CA HIS A 38 -11.36 11.86 -14.76
C HIS A 38 -10.02 12.59 -14.86
N ILE A 39 -10.06 13.84 -15.39
CA ILE A 39 -8.89 14.73 -15.48
C ILE A 39 -9.26 16.02 -14.77
N TRP A 40 -8.39 16.50 -13.88
CA TRP A 40 -8.67 17.66 -13.03
C TRP A 40 -7.41 18.46 -12.71
N GLY A 41 -7.65 19.69 -12.23
CA GLY A 41 -6.56 20.59 -11.86
C GLY A 41 -7.04 21.93 -11.33
N LYS A 42 -6.16 22.93 -11.43
CA LYS A 42 -6.39 24.31 -11.02
C LYS A 42 -5.98 25.29 -12.11
N ALA A 43 -6.68 26.41 -12.18
CA ALA A 43 -6.35 27.55 -13.05
C ALA A 43 -7.05 28.82 -12.50
N SER A 44 -6.84 29.98 -13.13
CA SER A 44 -7.54 31.21 -12.74
C SER A 44 -9.06 31.07 -12.91
N PRO A 45 -9.85 31.50 -11.90
CA PRO A 45 -11.31 31.48 -11.99
C PRO A 45 -11.85 32.17 -13.23
N GLY A 46 -12.93 31.65 -13.81
CA GLY A 46 -13.59 32.20 -14.98
C GLY A 46 -12.91 31.93 -16.33
N LYS A 47 -11.69 31.37 -16.36
CA LYS A 47 -11.08 30.87 -17.60
C LYS A 47 -11.82 29.65 -18.11
N THR A 48 -11.74 29.42 -19.43
CA THR A 48 -12.17 28.18 -20.08
C THR A 48 -10.96 27.29 -20.34
N ILE A 49 -11.00 26.05 -19.86
CA ILE A 49 -10.00 25.01 -20.13
C ILE A 49 -10.56 24.05 -21.18
N VAL A 50 -9.78 23.75 -22.19
CA VAL A 50 -10.10 22.70 -23.18
C VAL A 50 -9.20 21.50 -22.87
N VAL A 51 -9.81 20.34 -22.67
CA VAL A 51 -9.10 19.08 -22.45
C VAL A 51 -9.40 18.15 -23.60
N SER A 52 -8.35 17.65 -24.26
CA SER A 52 -8.45 16.70 -25.38
C SER A 52 -7.83 15.36 -24.97
N PHE A 53 -8.59 14.30 -25.16
CA PHE A 53 -8.18 12.93 -24.89
C PHE A 53 -8.92 11.94 -25.80
N SER A 54 -8.20 10.97 -26.37
CA SER A 54 -8.76 9.90 -27.22
C SER A 54 -9.67 10.42 -28.36
N GLY A 55 -9.23 11.48 -29.06
CA GLY A 55 -9.95 12.09 -30.19
C GLY A 55 -11.16 12.95 -29.79
N VAL A 56 -11.40 13.16 -28.49
CA VAL A 56 -12.52 13.97 -27.98
C VAL A 56 -11.97 15.18 -27.24
N SER A 57 -12.49 16.39 -27.56
CA SER A 57 -12.19 17.63 -26.82
C SER A 57 -13.41 18.06 -26.03
N LYS A 58 -13.18 18.57 -24.81
CA LYS A 58 -14.20 19.09 -23.91
C LYS A 58 -13.76 20.40 -23.32
N SER A 59 -14.66 21.39 -23.33
CA SER A 59 -14.46 22.69 -22.72
C SER A 59 -15.13 22.73 -21.33
N ILE A 60 -14.43 23.33 -20.36
CA ILE A 60 -14.90 23.46 -18.97
C ILE A 60 -14.53 24.83 -18.41
N ALA A 61 -15.45 25.53 -17.78
CA ALA A 61 -15.17 26.75 -17.05
C ALA A 61 -14.52 26.44 -15.70
N VAL A 62 -13.47 27.17 -15.36
CA VAL A 62 -12.81 27.10 -14.05
C VAL A 62 -13.74 27.70 -12.99
N LYS A 63 -13.96 26.95 -11.93
CA LYS A 63 -14.84 27.36 -10.82
C LYS A 63 -14.24 28.52 -10.01
N PRO A 64 -15.07 29.21 -9.17
CA PRO A 64 -14.59 30.28 -8.29
C PRO A 64 -13.48 29.87 -7.31
N ASP A 65 -13.44 28.58 -6.91
CA ASP A 65 -12.40 27.99 -6.06
C ASP A 65 -11.10 27.62 -6.80
N SER A 66 -10.96 28.10 -8.04
CA SER A 66 -9.85 27.80 -8.94
C SER A 66 -9.75 26.36 -9.41
N THR A 67 -10.74 25.50 -9.18
CA THR A 67 -10.72 24.10 -9.63
C THR A 67 -11.41 23.94 -10.99
N TRP A 68 -10.94 22.97 -11.77
CA TRP A 68 -11.60 22.46 -12.97
C TRP A 68 -11.52 20.93 -13.01
N SER A 69 -12.52 20.30 -13.63
CA SER A 69 -12.51 18.85 -13.82
C SER A 69 -13.36 18.45 -15.01
N VAL A 70 -12.92 17.39 -15.70
CA VAL A 70 -13.62 16.85 -16.86
C VAL A 70 -13.60 15.32 -16.84
N TYR A 71 -14.68 14.71 -17.32
CA TYR A 71 -14.81 13.25 -17.42
C TYR A 71 -14.90 12.83 -18.88
N PHE A 72 -14.16 11.81 -19.28
CA PHE A 72 -14.28 11.12 -20.55
C PHE A 72 -14.92 9.74 -20.38
N LYS A 73 -15.45 9.20 -21.48
CA LYS A 73 -16.03 7.85 -21.47
C LYS A 73 -14.97 6.82 -21.05
N LYS A 74 -15.44 5.78 -20.36
CA LYS A 74 -14.59 4.63 -19.97
C LYS A 74 -13.93 4.01 -21.21
N GLN A 75 -12.67 3.64 -21.07
CA GLN A 75 -11.85 3.00 -22.09
C GLN A 75 -11.59 1.53 -21.73
N LYS A 76 -11.40 0.69 -22.72
CA LYS A 76 -10.84 -0.66 -22.56
C LYS A 76 -9.33 -0.59 -22.43
N ALA A 77 -8.69 -1.68 -21.93
CA ALA A 77 -7.23 -1.76 -21.92
C ALA A 77 -6.66 -1.47 -23.31
N ASN A 78 -5.64 -0.61 -23.36
CA ASN A 78 -4.98 -0.22 -24.59
C ASN A 78 -3.48 -0.09 -24.35
N THR A 79 -2.69 -0.83 -25.11
CA THR A 79 -1.22 -0.83 -25.08
C THR A 79 -0.61 0.21 -26.03
N GLN A 80 -1.43 0.87 -26.85
CA GLN A 80 -0.96 1.95 -27.73
C GLN A 80 -0.95 3.27 -26.95
N PRO A 81 0.18 4.00 -26.95
CA PRO A 81 0.30 5.28 -26.29
C PRO A 81 -0.70 6.31 -26.80
N GLN A 82 -1.27 7.07 -25.89
CA GLN A 82 -2.15 8.20 -26.15
C GLN A 82 -1.58 9.47 -25.53
N ALA A 83 -2.17 10.63 -25.82
CA ALA A 83 -1.82 11.90 -25.20
C ALA A 83 -3.05 12.55 -24.52
N ILE A 84 -2.81 13.27 -23.43
CA ILE A 84 -3.75 14.23 -22.84
C ILE A 84 -3.23 15.62 -23.15
N ARG A 85 -4.07 16.47 -23.74
CA ARG A 85 -3.76 17.88 -24.01
C ARG A 85 -4.70 18.76 -23.21
N ILE A 86 -4.17 19.76 -22.51
CA ILE A 86 -4.92 20.72 -21.68
C ILE A 86 -4.49 22.12 -22.09
N GLU A 87 -5.42 22.98 -22.44
CA GLU A 87 -5.12 24.33 -22.93
C GLU A 87 -6.15 25.36 -22.47
N ASP A 88 -5.74 26.64 -22.31
CA ASP A 88 -6.60 27.78 -21.97
C ASP A 88 -6.58 28.89 -23.02
N GLY A 89 -6.08 28.61 -24.24
CA GLY A 89 -5.88 29.57 -25.31
C GLY A 89 -4.56 30.36 -25.25
N LYS A 90 -3.83 30.30 -24.11
CA LYS A 90 -2.50 30.93 -23.95
C LYS A 90 -1.42 29.91 -23.68
N GLU A 91 -1.71 28.93 -22.86
CA GLU A 91 -0.79 27.86 -22.46
C GLU A 91 -1.33 26.51 -22.88
N THR A 92 -0.42 25.56 -23.08
CA THR A 92 -0.74 24.17 -23.36
C THR A 92 0.13 23.25 -22.52
N LEU A 93 -0.51 22.32 -21.81
CA LEU A 93 0.12 21.19 -21.16
C LEU A 93 -0.17 19.95 -21.99
N VAL A 94 0.85 19.13 -22.25
CA VAL A 94 0.69 17.86 -22.96
C VAL A 94 1.34 16.76 -22.12
N PHE A 95 0.58 15.71 -21.85
CA PHE A 95 1.09 14.48 -21.25
C PHE A 95 1.08 13.39 -22.30
N ASN A 96 2.25 12.84 -22.58
CA ASN A 96 2.46 11.84 -23.61
C ASN A 96 2.58 10.44 -23.03
N ASP A 97 2.49 9.44 -23.91
CA ASP A 97 2.72 8.05 -23.59
C ASP A 97 1.78 7.53 -22.48
N ILE A 98 0.51 7.91 -22.59
CA ILE A 98 -0.55 7.50 -21.66
C ILE A 98 -1.10 6.14 -22.10
N LEU A 99 -1.05 5.16 -21.21
CA LEU A 99 -1.63 3.83 -21.43
C LEU A 99 -2.96 3.67 -20.68
N ILE A 100 -3.82 2.77 -21.18
CA ILE A 100 -5.05 2.42 -20.49
C ILE A 100 -4.92 1.01 -19.90
N GLY A 101 -4.99 0.89 -18.60
CA GLY A 101 -4.75 -0.37 -17.91
C GLY A 101 -5.35 -0.42 -16.51
N ASP A 102 -4.72 -1.14 -15.61
CA ASP A 102 -5.15 -1.23 -14.22
C ASP A 102 -4.15 -0.53 -13.30
N ILE A 103 -4.65 0.36 -12.43
CA ILE A 103 -3.85 1.08 -11.43
C ILE A 103 -3.94 0.36 -10.10
N TRP A 104 -2.80 0.06 -9.50
CA TRP A 104 -2.72 -0.50 -8.17
C TRP A 104 -2.00 0.45 -7.21
N LEU A 105 -2.65 0.76 -6.08
CA LEU A 105 -2.04 1.49 -5.00
C LEU A 105 -1.21 0.52 -4.16
N CYS A 106 0.07 0.81 -3.98
CA CYS A 106 0.99 0.08 -3.12
C CYS A 106 1.26 0.94 -1.89
N SER A 107 0.94 0.45 -0.70
CA SER A 107 1.09 1.21 0.53
C SER A 107 1.49 0.31 1.71
N GLY A 108 1.95 0.91 2.78
CA GLY A 108 2.47 0.22 3.94
C GLY A 108 3.81 0.78 4.42
N GLN A 109 4.72 -0.08 4.89
CA GLN A 109 5.99 0.39 5.43
C GLN A 109 7.21 -0.11 4.64
N SER A 110 8.38 -0.17 5.26
CA SER A 110 9.68 -0.42 4.63
C SER A 110 9.75 -1.65 3.74
N ASN A 111 9.03 -2.72 4.06
CA ASN A 111 8.97 -3.92 3.23
C ASN A 111 8.21 -3.71 1.91
N MET A 112 7.18 -2.83 1.87
CA MET A 112 6.57 -2.39 0.61
C MET A 112 7.46 -1.38 -0.13
N GLU A 113 8.18 -0.53 0.60
CA GLU A 113 9.12 0.45 0.06
C GLU A 113 10.39 -0.19 -0.52
N TRP A 114 10.71 -1.43 -0.16
CA TRP A 114 11.94 -2.13 -0.53
C TRP A 114 12.21 -2.08 -2.03
N ARG A 115 13.37 -1.50 -2.39
CA ARG A 115 13.70 -1.22 -3.79
C ARG A 115 14.23 -2.45 -4.50
N MET A 116 14.00 -2.51 -5.81
CA MET A 116 14.51 -3.57 -6.68
C MET A 116 16.04 -3.74 -6.62
N GLU A 117 16.80 -2.64 -6.52
CA GLU A 117 18.28 -2.70 -6.41
C GLU A 117 18.79 -3.45 -5.18
N LYS A 118 17.93 -3.70 -4.18
CA LYS A 118 18.24 -4.44 -2.94
C LYS A 118 17.60 -5.81 -2.88
N GLU A 119 16.91 -6.22 -3.93
CA GLU A 119 16.19 -7.49 -4.01
C GLU A 119 17.16 -8.62 -4.41
N MET A 120 17.01 -9.81 -3.85
CA MET A 120 17.97 -10.91 -4.03
C MET A 120 18.16 -11.39 -5.47
N HIS A 121 17.19 -11.16 -6.34
CA HIS A 121 17.28 -11.53 -7.76
C HIS A 121 17.67 -10.33 -8.66
N TRP A 122 18.10 -9.22 -8.09
CA TRP A 122 18.41 -7.98 -8.81
C TRP A 122 19.31 -8.19 -10.02
N ASP A 123 20.41 -8.95 -9.87
CA ASP A 123 21.38 -9.15 -10.95
C ASP A 123 20.79 -9.83 -12.18
N LYS A 124 19.80 -10.69 -11.98
CA LYS A 124 19.03 -11.32 -13.07
C LYS A 124 17.97 -10.37 -13.62
N GLU A 125 17.18 -9.74 -12.76
CA GLU A 125 16.03 -8.94 -13.16
C GLU A 125 16.44 -7.65 -13.86
N LYS A 126 17.59 -7.05 -13.53
CA LYS A 126 18.10 -5.85 -14.22
C LYS A 126 18.39 -6.08 -15.70
N MET A 127 18.63 -7.33 -16.13
CA MET A 127 18.84 -7.68 -17.54
C MET A 127 17.53 -7.77 -18.32
N ASP A 128 16.39 -8.01 -17.64
CA ASP A 128 15.03 -8.06 -18.19
C ASP A 128 14.20 -6.83 -17.74
N ALA A 129 14.86 -5.71 -17.57
CA ALA A 129 14.26 -4.52 -16.97
C ALA A 129 13.25 -3.81 -17.86
N ASN A 130 13.32 -3.99 -19.19
CA ASN A 130 12.43 -3.31 -20.12
C ASN A 130 11.04 -3.93 -20.13
N GLN A 131 10.14 -3.37 -19.31
CA GLN A 131 8.76 -3.81 -19.17
C GLN A 131 7.80 -2.70 -19.66
N PRO A 132 7.58 -2.55 -20.98
CA PRO A 132 6.92 -1.37 -21.56
C PRO A 132 5.46 -1.19 -21.12
N LEU A 133 4.83 -2.22 -20.57
CA LEU A 133 3.46 -2.18 -20.05
C LEU A 133 3.40 -1.92 -18.52
N ILE A 134 4.54 -1.64 -17.88
CA ILE A 134 4.59 -1.28 -16.46
C ILE A 134 5.07 0.16 -16.33
N SER A 135 4.25 0.99 -15.70
CA SER A 135 4.61 2.34 -15.28
C SER A 135 4.40 2.51 -13.80
N PHE A 136 5.19 3.35 -13.15
CA PHE A 136 5.10 3.56 -11.72
C PHE A 136 5.40 5.00 -11.33
N THR A 137 4.83 5.42 -10.19
CA THR A 137 5.25 6.61 -9.45
C THR A 137 5.57 6.23 -8.01
N ASN A 138 6.67 6.77 -7.50
CA ASN A 138 7.20 6.43 -6.18
C ASN A 138 7.68 7.70 -5.46
N PRO A 139 6.77 8.65 -5.16
CA PRO A 139 7.12 9.94 -4.60
C PRO A 139 7.65 9.78 -3.17
N PRO A 140 8.89 10.25 -2.86
CA PRO A 140 9.44 10.13 -1.53
C PRO A 140 8.72 11.04 -0.54
N PRO A 141 8.31 10.52 0.65
CA PRO A 141 7.76 11.34 1.72
C PRO A 141 8.82 12.23 2.36
N ALA A 142 8.42 13.35 2.95
CA ALA A 142 9.30 14.19 3.75
C ALA A 142 9.82 13.42 4.96
N GLY A 143 11.10 13.61 5.30
CA GLY A 143 11.74 12.94 6.44
C GLY A 143 12.10 11.46 6.20
N ARG A 144 12.03 10.98 4.95
CA ARG A 144 12.41 9.62 4.59
C ARG A 144 13.83 9.29 5.09
N TYR A 145 13.96 8.20 5.85
CA TYR A 145 15.23 7.73 6.45
C TYR A 145 15.89 8.70 7.44
N VAL A 146 15.22 9.74 7.90
CA VAL A 146 15.70 10.63 8.95
C VAL A 146 15.12 10.18 10.28
N TYR A 147 15.96 9.55 11.11
CA TYR A 147 15.56 8.97 12.39
C TYR A 147 16.41 9.52 13.53
N GLY A 148 15.78 9.78 14.68
CA GLY A 148 16.48 10.12 15.93
C GLY A 148 17.10 11.52 16.01
N VAL A 149 16.85 12.37 15.00
CA VAL A 149 17.39 13.74 14.95
C VAL A 149 16.29 14.74 14.54
N PRO A 150 16.39 16.02 14.95
CA PRO A 150 15.47 17.06 14.52
C PRO A 150 15.47 17.23 13.00
N TYR A 151 14.28 17.47 12.44
CA TYR A 151 14.16 17.83 11.03
C TYR A 151 14.71 19.23 10.78
N THR A 152 15.36 19.42 9.63
CA THR A 152 15.76 20.74 9.15
C THR A 152 14.54 21.57 8.78
N ASP A 153 14.69 22.93 8.72
CA ASP A 153 13.61 23.82 8.30
C ASP A 153 13.06 23.45 6.91
N THR A 154 13.92 23.05 5.98
CA THR A 154 13.52 22.58 4.65
C THR A 154 12.60 21.37 4.72
N LEU A 155 12.86 20.41 5.60
CA LEU A 155 11.97 19.24 5.80
C LEU A 155 10.67 19.68 6.48
N ASN A 156 10.75 20.53 7.51
CA ASN A 156 9.58 21.04 8.21
C ASN A 156 8.61 21.75 7.26
N HIS A 157 9.12 22.57 6.32
CA HIS A 157 8.31 23.21 5.29
C HIS A 157 7.59 22.24 4.34
N ARG A 158 8.04 21.00 4.25
CA ARG A 158 7.36 19.94 3.48
C ARG A 158 6.24 19.24 4.24
N LEU A 159 6.14 19.39 5.57
CA LEU A 159 5.15 18.71 6.40
C LEU A 159 3.75 19.32 6.28
N THR A 160 3.27 19.42 5.05
CA THR A 160 1.89 19.78 4.72
C THR A 160 1.29 18.73 3.79
N SER A 161 -0.01 18.53 3.79
CA SER A 161 -0.67 17.61 2.87
C SER A 161 -0.31 17.86 1.40
N ALA A 162 -0.08 19.13 1.02
CA ALA A 162 0.28 19.51 -0.35
C ALA A 162 1.74 19.21 -0.73
N ARG A 163 2.67 19.09 0.24
CA ARG A 163 4.12 19.00 -0.01
C ARG A 163 4.78 17.77 0.60
N PHE A 164 4.04 16.97 1.36
CA PHE A 164 4.57 15.81 2.07
C PHE A 164 5.21 14.81 1.13
N TYR A 165 4.51 14.41 0.07
CA TYR A 165 5.09 13.61 -0.99
C TYR A 165 5.64 14.49 -2.11
N LEU A 166 6.88 14.22 -2.53
CA LEU A 166 7.52 14.89 -3.66
C LEU A 166 7.17 14.15 -4.95
N TRP A 167 6.09 14.58 -5.60
CA TRP A 167 5.64 14.01 -6.87
C TRP A 167 6.60 14.44 -8.00
N ASP A 168 7.29 13.46 -8.59
CA ASP A 168 8.26 13.62 -9.68
C ASP A 168 7.78 12.96 -11.00
N GLY A 169 6.49 12.66 -11.05
CA GLY A 169 5.83 12.05 -12.21
C GLY A 169 5.88 10.53 -12.25
N TRP A 170 5.28 9.99 -13.29
CA TRP A 170 5.33 8.57 -13.61
C TRP A 170 6.60 8.23 -14.41
N LYS A 171 7.07 7.01 -14.25
CA LYS A 171 8.25 6.47 -14.92
C LYS A 171 7.88 5.16 -15.59
N LYS A 172 8.43 4.91 -16.79
CA LYS A 172 8.41 3.56 -17.38
C LYS A 172 9.32 2.63 -16.59
N CYS A 173 9.00 1.36 -16.60
CA CYS A 173 9.90 0.34 -16.07
C CYS A 173 10.93 -0.02 -17.14
N ASP A 174 12.13 0.49 -16.99
CA ASP A 174 13.30 0.28 -17.85
C ASP A 174 14.59 0.09 -17.05
N SER A 175 15.71 -0.08 -17.71
CA SER A 175 17.02 -0.31 -17.09
C SER A 175 17.50 0.83 -16.16
N GLN A 176 17.02 2.06 -16.36
CA GLN A 176 17.41 3.22 -15.56
C GLN A 176 16.52 3.38 -14.32
N THR A 177 15.23 3.10 -14.48
CA THR A 177 14.19 3.42 -13.49
C THR A 177 13.88 2.27 -12.54
N ILE A 178 13.95 1.02 -13.03
CA ILE A 178 13.58 -0.20 -12.28
C ILE A 178 14.26 -0.29 -10.91
N LYS A 179 15.51 0.14 -10.78
CA LYS A 179 16.26 0.08 -9.53
C LYS A 179 15.56 0.74 -8.34
N SER A 180 14.78 1.78 -8.61
CA SER A 180 14.07 2.57 -7.60
C SER A 180 12.64 2.08 -7.30
N MET A 181 12.08 1.15 -8.10
CA MET A 181 10.75 0.60 -7.88
C MET A 181 10.65 -0.19 -6.58
N SER A 182 9.43 -0.24 -6.01
CA SER A 182 9.10 -1.28 -5.04
C SER A 182 9.25 -2.65 -5.69
N ALA A 183 10.06 -3.51 -5.09
CA ALA A 183 10.30 -4.86 -5.62
C ALA A 183 9.02 -5.72 -5.56
N VAL A 184 8.23 -5.61 -4.48
CA VAL A 184 6.93 -6.29 -4.36
C VAL A 184 5.99 -5.87 -5.48
N ALA A 185 5.87 -4.56 -5.71
CA ALA A 185 5.00 -4.01 -6.74
C ALA A 185 5.45 -4.40 -8.15
N TYR A 186 6.77 -4.41 -8.41
CA TYR A 186 7.34 -4.85 -9.69
C TYR A 186 6.96 -6.31 -10.01
N TYR A 187 7.24 -7.25 -9.11
CA TYR A 187 6.95 -8.66 -9.37
C TYR A 187 5.44 -8.93 -9.48
N PHE A 188 4.63 -8.22 -8.69
CA PHE A 188 3.18 -8.26 -8.83
C PHE A 188 2.75 -7.84 -10.24
N ALA A 189 3.21 -6.67 -10.71
CA ALA A 189 2.84 -6.15 -12.03
C ALA A 189 3.35 -7.05 -13.15
N LYS A 190 4.60 -7.52 -13.08
CA LYS A 190 5.20 -8.43 -14.07
C LYS A 190 4.37 -9.70 -14.27
N GLN A 191 3.87 -10.30 -13.18
CA GLN A 191 2.98 -11.47 -13.25
C GLN A 191 1.62 -11.16 -13.90
N ILE A 192 1.04 -10.00 -13.60
CA ILE A 192 -0.25 -9.61 -14.21
C ILE A 192 -0.06 -9.32 -15.70
N VAL A 193 0.96 -8.55 -16.09
CA VAL A 193 1.28 -8.24 -17.49
C VAL A 193 1.53 -9.51 -18.27
N SER A 194 2.39 -10.40 -17.78
CA SER A 194 2.68 -11.70 -18.41
C SER A 194 1.43 -12.56 -18.63
N SER A 195 0.48 -12.50 -17.68
CA SER A 195 -0.73 -13.33 -17.73
C SER A 195 -1.85 -12.73 -18.56
N LYS A 196 -1.96 -11.40 -18.66
CA LYS A 196 -3.14 -10.70 -19.19
C LYS A 196 -2.83 -9.73 -20.33
N ASN A 197 -1.57 -9.38 -20.55
CA ASN A 197 -1.13 -8.37 -21.52
C ASN A 197 -1.87 -7.03 -21.36
N ILE A 198 -2.02 -6.56 -20.12
CA ILE A 198 -2.72 -5.33 -19.74
C ILE A 198 -1.70 -4.37 -19.15
N PRO A 199 -1.66 -3.08 -19.52
CA PRO A 199 -0.83 -2.09 -18.84
C PRO A 199 -1.13 -2.01 -17.35
N ILE A 200 -0.09 -1.91 -16.54
CA ILE A 200 -0.18 -1.79 -15.08
C ILE A 200 0.49 -0.51 -14.62
N GLY A 201 -0.28 0.32 -13.93
CA GLY A 201 0.20 1.50 -13.23
C GLY A 201 0.34 1.22 -11.73
N LEU A 202 1.48 1.58 -11.14
CA LEU A 202 1.77 1.38 -9.73
C LEU A 202 1.98 2.73 -9.05
N ILE A 203 1.19 3.02 -8.02
CA ILE A 203 1.35 4.20 -7.17
C ILE A 203 1.88 3.72 -5.83
N ASN A 204 3.16 3.99 -5.49
CA ASN A 204 3.74 3.56 -4.23
C ASN A 204 3.82 4.72 -3.24
N LEU A 205 3.02 4.63 -2.17
CA LEU A 205 2.95 5.62 -1.08
C LEU A 205 3.40 5.03 0.27
N SER A 206 4.26 4.01 0.24
CA SER A 206 4.79 3.40 1.46
C SER A 206 5.76 4.32 2.21
N ILE A 207 5.81 4.16 3.54
CA ILE A 207 6.67 4.95 4.44
C ILE A 207 7.38 4.02 5.43
N GLY A 208 8.70 3.96 5.39
CA GLY A 208 9.49 3.14 6.30
C GLY A 208 9.16 3.42 7.77
N GLY A 209 8.89 2.35 8.52
CA GLY A 209 8.57 2.39 9.95
C GLY A 209 7.21 2.99 10.33
N ALA A 210 6.37 3.36 9.38
CA ALA A 210 5.09 4.01 9.70
C ALA A 210 4.07 3.02 10.31
N PRO A 211 3.36 3.41 11.38
CA PRO A 211 2.24 2.66 11.92
C PRO A 211 1.02 2.79 11.00
N ILE A 212 0.08 1.83 11.09
CA ILE A 212 -1.10 1.79 10.22
C ILE A 212 -1.97 3.05 10.36
N GLU A 213 -2.05 3.63 11.55
CA GLU A 213 -2.91 4.78 11.88
C GLU A 213 -2.66 6.00 10.98
N THR A 214 -1.43 6.20 10.49
CA THR A 214 -1.14 7.34 9.60
C THR A 214 -1.79 7.23 8.23
N PHE A 215 -2.14 6.01 7.80
CA PHE A 215 -2.75 5.72 6.49
C PHE A 215 -4.28 5.69 6.52
N ILE A 216 -4.92 5.74 7.69
CA ILE A 216 -6.37 5.80 7.85
C ILE A 216 -6.82 7.25 7.83
N SER A 217 -7.94 7.58 7.20
CA SER A 217 -8.45 8.95 7.23
C SER A 217 -8.77 9.39 8.66
N ARG A 218 -8.60 10.68 8.94
CA ARG A 218 -8.95 11.24 10.26
C ARG A 218 -10.42 10.96 10.58
N GLU A 219 -11.31 11.17 9.63
CA GLU A 219 -12.75 10.98 9.79
C GLU A 219 -13.12 9.52 10.10
N ALA A 220 -12.42 8.55 9.52
CA ALA A 220 -12.64 7.13 9.82
C ALA A 220 -12.20 6.80 11.25
N LEU A 221 -11.05 7.32 11.70
CA LEU A 221 -10.59 7.17 13.08
C LEU A 221 -11.57 7.85 14.07
N GLU A 222 -12.00 9.09 13.78
CA GLU A 222 -12.97 9.85 14.62
C GLU A 222 -14.30 9.13 14.78
N SER A 223 -14.81 8.58 13.70
CA SER A 223 -16.10 7.87 13.69
C SER A 223 -16.04 6.50 14.36
N SER A 224 -14.84 5.96 14.57
CA SER A 224 -14.66 4.65 15.20
C SER A 224 -14.81 4.73 16.71
N LYS A 225 -15.76 3.99 17.27
CA LYS A 225 -15.90 3.87 18.74
C LYS A 225 -14.63 3.32 19.40
N GLN A 226 -13.90 2.44 18.71
CA GLN A 226 -12.71 1.77 19.22
C GLN A 226 -11.46 2.64 19.10
N PHE A 227 -11.34 3.45 18.05
CA PHE A 227 -10.09 4.12 17.71
C PHE A 227 -10.10 5.64 17.81
N SER A 228 -11.25 6.27 18.11
CA SER A 228 -11.36 7.73 18.21
C SER A 228 -10.42 8.35 19.26
N ALA A 229 -10.07 7.59 20.28
CA ALA A 229 -9.10 8.06 21.29
C ALA A 229 -7.70 8.30 20.72
N LYS A 230 -7.30 7.60 19.63
CA LYS A 230 -5.96 7.72 19.03
C LYS A 230 -5.69 9.08 18.35
N ILE A 231 -6.73 9.87 18.10
CA ILE A 231 -6.62 11.18 17.43
C ILE A 231 -7.02 12.36 18.31
N LYS A 232 -7.34 12.11 19.59
CA LYS A 232 -7.70 13.16 20.54
C LYS A 232 -6.48 13.86 21.11
N GLY A 233 -6.52 15.20 21.11
CA GLY A 233 -5.44 16.03 21.68
C GLY A 233 -4.14 15.95 20.87
N ASN A 234 -3.03 16.38 21.48
CA ASN A 234 -1.71 16.33 20.85
C ASN A 234 -1.21 14.89 20.73
N TRP A 235 -1.02 14.42 19.47
CA TRP A 235 -0.60 13.03 19.22
C TRP A 235 0.76 12.68 19.82
N LEU A 236 1.65 13.66 20.00
CA LEU A 236 2.95 13.45 20.65
C LEU A 236 2.85 13.08 22.14
N GLU A 237 1.70 13.36 22.75
CA GLU A 237 1.41 13.13 24.19
C GLU A 237 0.29 12.11 24.41
N ASN A 238 -0.31 11.61 23.35
CA ASN A 238 -1.47 10.72 23.41
C ASN A 238 -1.07 9.27 23.72
N ASP A 239 -1.34 8.80 24.92
CA ASP A 239 -1.01 7.45 25.40
C ASP A 239 -1.77 6.32 24.69
N ASN A 240 -2.80 6.64 23.89
CA ASN A 240 -3.43 5.65 22.99
C ASN A 240 -2.58 5.34 21.74
N LEU A 241 -1.45 6.03 21.56
CA LEU A 241 -0.43 5.73 20.54
C LEU A 241 0.80 5.13 21.21
N PRO A 242 1.54 4.24 20.52
CA PRO A 242 2.77 3.66 21.07
C PRO A 242 3.77 4.74 21.49
N GLU A 243 4.45 4.53 22.61
CA GLU A 243 5.46 5.46 23.10
C GLU A 243 6.55 5.72 22.07
N TRP A 244 7.07 4.68 21.43
CA TRP A 244 8.12 4.81 20.43
C TRP A 244 7.69 5.66 19.21
N VAL A 245 6.41 5.66 18.83
CA VAL A 245 5.85 6.51 17.77
C VAL A 245 5.89 7.97 18.19
N ARG A 246 5.44 8.25 19.42
CA ARG A 246 5.43 9.59 20.00
C ARG A 246 6.85 10.14 20.17
N GLU A 247 7.74 9.34 20.72
CA GLU A 247 9.15 9.71 20.91
C GLU A 247 9.86 9.98 19.57
N ARG A 248 9.60 9.18 18.54
CA ARG A 248 10.11 9.45 17.18
C ARG A 248 9.61 10.79 16.67
N GLY A 249 8.34 11.10 16.86
CA GLY A 249 7.78 12.40 16.50
C GLY A 249 8.42 13.54 17.29
N LYS A 250 8.57 13.42 18.59
CA LYS A 250 9.25 14.42 19.44
C LYS A 250 10.70 14.68 19.00
N GLN A 251 11.46 13.62 18.70
CA GLN A 251 12.82 13.74 18.19
C GLN A 251 12.91 14.53 16.89
N ASN A 252 11.98 14.33 15.97
CA ASN A 252 11.99 14.94 14.64
C ASN A 252 11.39 16.37 14.64
N VAL A 253 10.25 16.58 15.29
CA VAL A 253 9.47 17.84 15.19
C VAL A 253 9.19 18.53 16.53
N GLY A 254 9.46 17.90 17.67
CA GLY A 254 9.06 18.41 18.99
C GLY A 254 9.67 19.77 19.38
N LYS A 255 10.80 20.15 18.79
CA LYS A 255 11.45 21.47 19.00
C LYS A 255 11.01 22.52 17.97
N ASN A 256 10.15 22.18 17.02
CA ASN A 256 9.75 23.06 15.93
C ASN A 256 8.52 23.90 16.34
N VAL A 257 8.75 25.05 16.97
CA VAL A 257 7.69 25.97 17.44
C VAL A 257 6.90 26.64 16.31
N SER A 258 7.41 26.65 15.08
CA SER A 258 6.75 27.23 13.89
C SER A 258 6.32 26.18 12.86
N GLY A 259 6.27 24.90 13.27
CA GLY A 259 5.94 23.80 12.39
C GLY A 259 4.49 23.77 11.95
N TYR A 260 4.26 23.13 10.81
CA TYR A 260 2.91 22.88 10.32
C TYR A 260 2.21 21.82 11.16
N GLY A 261 0.95 22.02 11.47
CA GLY A 261 0.13 21.11 12.25
C GLY A 261 -1.34 21.49 12.19
N ASP A 262 -2.12 20.80 13.01
CA ASP A 262 -3.53 21.07 13.27
C ASP A 262 -3.81 20.89 14.77
N GLU A 263 -5.08 20.86 15.18
CA GLU A 263 -5.49 20.70 16.58
C GLU A 263 -4.98 19.40 17.24
N SER A 264 -4.55 18.41 16.45
CA SER A 264 -3.92 17.16 16.97
C SER A 264 -2.40 17.24 17.06
N GLY A 265 -1.80 18.43 16.83
CA GLY A 265 -0.36 18.68 16.97
C GLY A 265 0.40 18.74 15.65
N LEU A 266 1.73 18.84 15.74
CA LEU A 266 2.64 18.99 14.59
C LEU A 266 2.54 17.82 13.61
N ASN A 267 2.67 18.12 12.32
CA ASN A 267 2.63 17.11 11.26
C ASN A 267 3.92 16.29 11.23
N HIS A 268 3.77 15.00 11.01
CA HIS A 268 4.86 14.03 10.90
C HIS A 268 4.36 12.78 10.15
N ALA A 269 5.26 12.04 9.51
CA ALA A 269 4.95 10.82 8.78
C ALA A 269 4.20 9.76 9.63
N TYR A 270 4.33 9.77 10.95
CA TYR A 270 3.70 8.81 11.88
C TYR A 270 2.46 9.37 12.58
N LYS A 271 2.13 10.65 12.38
CA LYS A 271 0.90 11.23 12.92
C LYS A 271 -0.31 10.52 12.33
N PRO A 272 -1.30 10.09 13.13
CA PRO A 272 -2.52 9.49 12.60
C PRO A 272 -3.20 10.36 11.55
N GLY A 273 -3.59 9.75 10.43
CA GLY A 273 -4.24 10.42 9.30
C GLY A 273 -3.33 11.23 8.39
N PHE A 274 -2.07 11.47 8.73
CA PHE A 274 -1.26 12.42 7.96
C PHE A 274 -0.76 11.86 6.61
N ALA A 275 -0.29 10.61 6.56
CA ALA A 275 0.08 9.97 5.29
C ALA A 275 -1.14 9.81 4.37
N TYR A 276 -2.33 9.57 4.94
CA TYR A 276 -3.58 9.60 4.20
C TYR A 276 -3.82 10.97 3.57
N SER A 277 -3.79 12.04 4.34
CA SER A 277 -4.08 13.40 3.85
C SER A 277 -3.05 13.91 2.83
N GLY A 278 -1.77 13.50 2.97
CA GLY A 278 -0.69 13.90 2.05
C GLY A 278 -0.56 13.05 0.79
N GLY A 279 -1.00 11.81 0.81
CA GLY A 279 -0.81 10.86 -0.28
C GLY A 279 -2.09 10.29 -0.88
N ILE A 280 -2.99 9.78 -0.05
CA ILE A 280 -4.20 9.09 -0.50
C ILE A 280 -5.28 10.08 -0.92
N ALA A 281 -5.59 11.07 -0.09
CA ALA A 281 -6.64 12.05 -0.37
C ALA A 281 -6.43 12.79 -1.71
N PRO A 282 -5.22 13.23 -2.09
CA PRO A 282 -4.99 13.90 -3.37
C PRO A 282 -5.26 13.05 -4.62
N ILE A 283 -5.22 11.72 -4.51
CA ILE A 283 -5.43 10.80 -5.63
C ILE A 283 -6.82 10.16 -5.65
N LEU A 284 -7.66 10.39 -4.65
CA LEU A 284 -9.03 9.83 -4.60
C LEU A 284 -9.88 10.08 -5.86
N PRO A 285 -9.77 11.25 -6.56
CA PRO A 285 -10.51 11.44 -7.80
C PRO A 285 -10.10 10.49 -8.94
N MET A 286 -8.93 9.82 -8.84
CA MET A 286 -8.49 8.83 -9.82
C MET A 286 -9.02 7.45 -9.44
N PRO A 287 -9.78 6.77 -10.31
CA PRO A 287 -10.15 5.38 -10.08
C PRO A 287 -8.93 4.48 -10.02
N ILE A 288 -8.94 3.49 -9.13
CA ILE A 288 -7.91 2.45 -9.02
C ILE A 288 -8.52 1.06 -9.10
N LYS A 289 -7.72 0.06 -9.44
CA LYS A 289 -8.15 -1.34 -9.50
C LYS A 289 -8.21 -1.99 -8.14
N GLY A 290 -7.23 -1.69 -7.28
CA GLY A 290 -7.12 -2.27 -5.94
C GLY A 290 -5.89 -1.80 -5.19
N VAL A 291 -5.67 -2.38 -4.01
CA VAL A 291 -4.61 -2.01 -3.08
C VAL A 291 -3.73 -3.20 -2.77
N LEU A 292 -2.41 -2.99 -2.76
CA LEU A 292 -1.40 -3.89 -2.21
C LEU A 292 -0.90 -3.28 -0.89
N TRP A 293 -0.96 -4.06 0.18
CA TRP A 293 -0.63 -3.60 1.52
C TRP A 293 0.45 -4.47 2.16
N TYR A 294 1.58 -3.87 2.56
CA TYR A 294 2.62 -4.58 3.32
C TYR A 294 3.06 -3.72 4.50
N GLN A 295 2.47 -3.98 5.64
CA GLN A 295 2.71 -3.26 6.89
C GLN A 295 2.35 -4.19 8.07
N GLY A 296 2.92 -3.91 9.23
CA GLY A 296 2.57 -4.62 10.45
C GLY A 296 3.70 -4.62 11.48
N GLU A 297 4.94 -4.54 11.05
CA GLU A 297 6.12 -4.64 11.88
C GLU A 297 6.07 -3.58 13.01
N SER A 298 5.66 -2.38 12.69
CA SER A 298 5.52 -1.26 13.63
C SER A 298 4.34 -1.41 14.60
N ASN A 299 3.35 -2.23 14.27
CA ASN A 299 2.20 -2.53 15.14
C ASN A 299 2.33 -3.87 15.87
N ALA A 300 3.41 -4.65 15.65
CA ALA A 300 3.63 -5.96 16.24
C ALA A 300 4.52 -5.95 17.49
N LEU A 301 4.93 -4.77 17.98
CA LEU A 301 5.92 -4.63 19.06
C LEU A 301 5.30 -4.76 20.46
N GLU A 302 4.00 -4.54 20.61
CA GLU A 302 3.27 -4.53 21.88
C GLU A 302 1.97 -5.32 21.74
N MET A 303 1.62 -6.15 22.73
CA MET A 303 0.43 -7.01 22.65
C MET A 303 -0.88 -6.23 22.42
N PRO A 304 -1.18 -5.11 23.09
CA PRO A 304 -2.40 -4.35 22.80
C PRO A 304 -2.49 -3.90 21.34
N ARG A 305 -1.35 -3.60 20.71
CA ARG A 305 -1.28 -3.21 19.29
C ARG A 305 -1.51 -4.39 18.33
N VAL A 306 -1.04 -5.57 18.75
CA VAL A 306 -1.30 -6.82 18.01
C VAL A 306 -2.80 -7.14 18.02
N GLU A 307 -3.45 -7.06 19.18
CA GLU A 307 -4.86 -7.39 19.34
C GLU A 307 -5.80 -6.47 18.54
N GLU A 308 -5.49 -5.19 18.43
CA GLU A 308 -6.30 -4.21 17.70
C GLU A 308 -6.02 -4.21 16.18
N TYR A 309 -4.91 -4.82 15.69
CA TYR A 309 -4.45 -4.65 14.31
C TYR A 309 -5.45 -5.14 13.26
N LYS A 310 -6.11 -6.27 13.52
CA LYS A 310 -7.13 -6.79 12.60
C LYS A 310 -8.23 -5.76 12.36
N ASP A 311 -8.70 -5.12 13.42
CA ASP A 311 -9.80 -4.16 13.35
C ASP A 311 -9.33 -2.82 12.74
N LEU A 312 -8.08 -2.39 13.00
CA LEU A 312 -7.47 -1.23 12.33
C LEU A 312 -7.32 -1.46 10.82
N LEU A 313 -6.86 -2.65 10.41
CA LEU A 313 -6.72 -2.96 9.00
C LEU A 313 -8.10 -3.10 8.33
N HIS A 314 -9.09 -3.64 9.02
CA HIS A 314 -10.47 -3.66 8.54
C HIS A 314 -11.03 -2.24 8.35
N LEU A 315 -10.82 -1.35 9.33
CA LEU A 315 -11.22 0.06 9.24
C LEU A 315 -10.55 0.77 8.03
N LEU A 316 -9.27 0.56 7.82
CA LEU A 316 -8.55 1.11 6.66
C LEU A 316 -9.14 0.63 5.33
N ILE A 317 -9.45 -0.67 5.22
CA ILE A 317 -10.05 -1.26 4.01
C ILE A 317 -11.41 -0.63 3.73
N GLU A 318 -12.27 -0.52 4.73
CA GLU A 318 -13.61 0.06 4.58
C GLU A 318 -13.52 1.57 4.28
N ASP A 319 -12.62 2.32 4.94
CA ASP A 319 -12.37 3.73 4.64
C ASP A 319 -11.98 3.93 3.16
N TYR A 320 -11.04 3.16 2.65
CA TYR A 320 -10.62 3.27 1.25
C TYR A 320 -11.74 2.87 0.29
N ARG A 321 -12.46 1.78 0.54
CA ARG A 321 -13.60 1.35 -0.27
C ARG A 321 -14.70 2.39 -0.33
N ASN A 322 -15.01 3.02 0.79
CA ASN A 322 -16.01 4.09 0.89
C ASN A 322 -15.55 5.34 0.12
N ARG A 323 -14.29 5.77 0.31
CA ARG A 323 -13.74 6.96 -0.34
C ARG A 323 -13.65 6.82 -1.87
N TRP A 324 -13.32 5.65 -2.38
CA TRP A 324 -13.36 5.37 -3.81
C TRP A 324 -14.74 4.97 -4.34
N ASN A 325 -15.74 4.88 -3.46
CA ASN A 325 -17.08 4.35 -3.80
C ASN A 325 -17.01 2.99 -4.54
N GLN A 326 -16.15 2.10 -4.05
CA GLN A 326 -15.90 0.76 -4.61
C GLN A 326 -15.96 -0.32 -3.51
N PRO A 327 -17.15 -0.74 -3.06
CA PRO A 327 -17.30 -1.64 -1.90
C PRO A 327 -16.68 -3.03 -2.13
N THR A 328 -16.39 -3.39 -3.36
CA THR A 328 -15.75 -4.65 -3.73
C THR A 328 -14.30 -4.48 -4.21
N MET A 329 -13.70 -3.31 -4.00
CA MET A 329 -12.30 -3.05 -4.39
C MET A 329 -11.38 -4.12 -3.79
N PRO A 330 -10.57 -4.82 -4.61
CA PRO A 330 -9.62 -5.81 -4.13
C PRO A 330 -8.61 -5.17 -3.16
N PHE A 331 -8.43 -5.82 -2.01
CA PHE A 331 -7.42 -5.42 -1.04
C PHE A 331 -6.56 -6.65 -0.69
N LEU A 332 -5.29 -6.60 -1.07
CA LEU A 332 -4.37 -7.71 -0.94
C LEU A 332 -3.25 -7.32 0.03
N TRP A 333 -3.06 -8.12 1.09
CA TRP A 333 -2.05 -7.81 2.10
C TRP A 333 -1.01 -8.92 2.25
N VAL A 334 0.12 -8.56 2.82
CA VAL A 334 1.20 -9.48 3.13
C VAL A 334 1.15 -9.80 4.62
N GLN A 335 1.16 -11.09 4.95
CA GLN A 335 1.39 -11.55 6.31
C GLN A 335 2.88 -11.34 6.66
N LEU A 336 3.19 -10.90 7.87
CA LEU A 336 4.57 -10.69 8.29
C LEU A 336 5.42 -11.95 8.13
N SER A 337 6.63 -11.78 7.62
CA SER A 337 7.64 -12.83 7.48
C SER A 337 8.13 -13.32 8.83
N SER A 338 8.86 -14.43 8.85
CA SER A 338 9.53 -14.93 10.04
C SER A 338 10.75 -14.11 10.40
N ILE A 339 10.98 -13.89 11.69
CA ILE A 339 12.18 -13.26 12.25
C ILE A 339 12.42 -13.80 13.66
N ASP A 340 13.69 -13.94 14.07
CA ASP A 340 14.04 -14.37 15.42
C ASP A 340 13.93 -13.22 16.44
N THR A 341 13.76 -13.55 17.72
CA THR A 341 13.71 -12.58 18.82
C THR A 341 15.08 -12.04 19.25
N LEU A 342 16.16 -12.63 18.75
CA LEU A 342 17.52 -12.28 19.21
C LEU A 342 17.95 -10.84 18.86
N LYS A 343 17.53 -10.34 17.71
CA LYS A 343 17.88 -8.99 17.24
C LYS A 343 16.67 -8.07 16.99
N TYR A 344 15.48 -8.58 17.15
CA TYR A 344 14.25 -7.83 16.92
C TYR A 344 13.17 -8.17 17.93
N HIS A 345 12.36 -7.20 18.34
CA HIS A 345 11.24 -7.41 19.27
C HIS A 345 10.07 -8.14 18.59
N SER A 346 10.26 -9.41 18.24
CA SER A 346 9.33 -10.22 17.48
C SER A 346 8.55 -11.27 18.30
N GLN A 347 8.57 -11.16 19.63
CA GLN A 347 7.91 -12.12 20.52
C GLN A 347 6.41 -12.27 20.27
N TYR A 348 5.75 -11.24 19.77
CA TYR A 348 4.31 -11.23 19.44
C TYR A 348 4.01 -11.49 17.96
N TRP A 349 5.02 -11.79 17.14
CA TRP A 349 4.88 -12.04 15.71
C TRP A 349 3.90 -13.17 15.35
N PRO A 350 3.88 -14.30 16.08
CA PRO A 350 2.90 -15.37 15.82
C PRO A 350 1.46 -14.91 16.01
N GLN A 351 1.17 -14.15 17.08
CA GLN A 351 -0.14 -13.59 17.35
C GLN A 351 -0.54 -12.60 16.24
N PHE A 352 0.39 -11.70 15.88
CA PHE A 352 0.16 -10.72 14.83
C PHE A 352 -0.16 -11.37 13.48
N ARG A 353 0.60 -12.37 13.06
CA ARG A 353 0.31 -13.15 11.85
C ARG A 353 -1.07 -13.79 11.89
N ASN A 354 -1.52 -14.22 13.06
CA ASN A 354 -2.86 -14.77 13.24
C ASN A 354 -3.96 -13.69 13.11
N GLU A 355 -3.75 -12.49 13.61
CA GLU A 355 -4.70 -11.38 13.38
C GLU A 355 -4.81 -11.05 11.88
N GLN A 356 -3.69 -10.99 11.15
CA GLN A 356 -3.69 -10.83 9.70
C GLN A 356 -4.44 -11.97 8.98
N ARG A 357 -4.30 -13.22 9.46
CA ARG A 357 -5.00 -14.39 8.89
C ARG A 357 -6.51 -14.36 9.16
N LYS A 358 -6.93 -13.95 10.36
CA LYS A 358 -8.37 -13.86 10.73
C LYS A 358 -9.11 -12.95 9.78
N LEU A 359 -8.51 -11.86 9.34
CA LEU A 359 -9.10 -10.89 8.43
C LEU A 359 -9.53 -11.49 7.07
N LEU A 360 -8.87 -12.58 6.60
CA LEU A 360 -9.27 -13.29 5.37
C LEU A 360 -10.71 -13.83 5.39
N ASN A 361 -11.28 -14.07 6.56
CA ASN A 361 -12.65 -14.56 6.69
C ASN A 361 -13.67 -13.42 6.72
N GLU A 362 -13.23 -12.18 6.95
CA GLU A 362 -14.09 -11.00 7.16
C GLU A 362 -14.13 -10.13 5.90
N VAL A 363 -13.03 -10.03 5.17
CA VAL A 363 -12.90 -9.14 3.99
C VAL A 363 -13.21 -9.89 2.70
N LYS A 364 -14.39 -9.64 2.12
CA LYS A 364 -14.72 -10.07 0.75
C LYS A 364 -13.74 -9.42 -0.23
N HIS A 365 -13.31 -10.15 -1.27
CA HIS A 365 -12.29 -9.71 -2.23
C HIS A 365 -10.94 -9.35 -1.58
N GLY A 366 -10.68 -9.87 -0.38
CA GLY A 366 -9.40 -9.83 0.30
C GLY A 366 -8.51 -11.01 -0.10
N GLY A 367 -7.20 -10.83 -0.03
CA GLY A 367 -6.21 -11.89 -0.25
C GLY A 367 -4.95 -11.64 0.56
N MET A 368 -4.31 -12.72 1.04
CA MET A 368 -3.12 -12.62 1.88
C MET A 368 -1.97 -13.44 1.31
N ALA A 369 -0.84 -12.80 1.02
CA ALA A 369 0.41 -13.49 0.74
C ALA A 369 1.06 -13.91 2.06
N VAL A 370 1.18 -15.22 2.28
CA VAL A 370 1.94 -15.77 3.41
C VAL A 370 3.43 -15.64 3.09
N THR A 371 4.24 -15.22 4.05
CA THR A 371 5.68 -15.01 3.88
C THR A 371 6.53 -15.54 5.05
N SER A 372 5.95 -16.36 5.90
CA SER A 372 6.66 -16.95 7.06
C SER A 372 7.79 -17.91 6.67
N ASP A 373 7.81 -18.38 5.44
CA ASP A 373 8.82 -19.27 4.86
C ASP A 373 10.02 -18.57 4.23
N ILE A 374 9.96 -17.24 4.05
CA ILE A 374 11.00 -16.45 3.37
C ILE A 374 11.63 -15.39 4.27
N GLY A 375 11.40 -15.46 5.59
CA GLY A 375 12.00 -14.56 6.57
C GLY A 375 13.49 -14.81 6.83
N PHE A 376 14.15 -13.83 7.42
CA PHE A 376 15.52 -13.96 7.95
C PHE A 376 15.50 -14.00 9.47
N ARG A 377 16.53 -14.63 10.07
CA ARG A 377 16.61 -14.73 11.53
C ARG A 377 16.93 -13.40 12.21
N ASP A 378 17.65 -12.53 11.54
CA ASP A 378 18.27 -11.33 12.12
C ASP A 378 17.95 -10.03 11.37
N ASP A 379 17.16 -10.09 10.29
CA ASP A 379 16.70 -8.90 9.57
C ASP A 379 15.19 -8.96 9.33
N VAL A 380 14.52 -7.89 9.65
CA VAL A 380 13.07 -7.70 9.43
C VAL A 380 12.72 -7.48 7.95
N HIS A 381 13.74 -7.33 7.11
CA HIS A 381 13.60 -7.07 5.67
C HIS A 381 14.10 -8.26 4.83
N PRO A 382 13.34 -9.35 4.69
CA PRO A 382 13.72 -10.44 3.80
C PRO A 382 13.86 -9.93 2.36
N THR A 383 14.93 -10.30 1.68
CA THR A 383 15.26 -9.79 0.35
C THR A 383 14.52 -10.49 -0.79
N ASP A 384 13.88 -11.65 -0.54
CA ASP A 384 12.99 -12.31 -1.50
C ASP A 384 11.65 -11.58 -1.63
N LYS A 385 11.63 -10.48 -2.38
CA LYS A 385 10.40 -9.77 -2.71
C LYS A 385 9.67 -10.37 -3.90
N LYS A 386 10.34 -11.20 -4.69
CA LYS A 386 9.76 -11.93 -5.81
C LYS A 386 8.63 -12.84 -5.35
N SER A 387 8.89 -13.72 -4.40
CA SER A 387 7.87 -14.59 -3.82
C SER A 387 6.68 -13.81 -3.27
N VAL A 388 6.91 -12.66 -2.64
CA VAL A 388 5.84 -11.80 -2.11
C VAL A 388 4.97 -11.26 -3.23
N GLY A 389 5.57 -10.62 -4.24
CA GLY A 389 4.84 -10.03 -5.35
C GLY A 389 4.06 -11.06 -6.17
N GLU A 390 4.68 -12.21 -6.46
CA GLU A 390 4.03 -13.31 -7.18
C GLU A 390 2.85 -13.92 -6.40
N ARG A 391 2.96 -14.07 -5.07
CA ARG A 391 1.86 -14.56 -4.21
C ARG A 391 0.69 -13.56 -4.15
N LEU A 392 0.95 -12.26 -4.08
CA LEU A 392 -0.11 -11.24 -4.22
C LEU A 392 -0.75 -11.29 -5.60
N ALA A 393 0.04 -11.46 -6.67
CA ALA A 393 -0.47 -11.54 -8.02
C ALA A 393 -1.38 -12.77 -8.24
N ARG A 394 -1.11 -13.92 -7.60
CA ARG A 394 -1.99 -15.11 -7.66
C ARG A 394 -3.40 -14.77 -7.14
N TRP A 395 -3.52 -14.05 -6.03
CA TRP A 395 -4.81 -13.58 -5.50
C TRP A 395 -5.52 -12.64 -6.48
N ALA A 396 -4.81 -11.67 -7.06
CA ALA A 396 -5.37 -10.78 -8.07
C ALA A 396 -5.81 -11.55 -9.31
N LEU A 397 -4.99 -12.45 -9.84
CA LEU A 397 -5.30 -13.27 -11.00
C LEU A 397 -6.57 -14.12 -10.77
N HIS A 398 -6.71 -14.71 -9.58
CA HIS A 398 -7.86 -15.52 -9.23
C HIS A 398 -9.15 -14.67 -9.10
N PHE A 399 -9.17 -13.69 -8.20
CA PHE A 399 -10.40 -12.94 -7.88
C PHE A 399 -10.68 -11.80 -8.86
N THR A 400 -9.67 -11.00 -9.20
CA THR A 400 -9.85 -9.78 -9.99
C THR A 400 -9.85 -10.07 -11.47
N TYR A 401 -8.93 -10.93 -11.94
CA TYR A 401 -8.75 -11.24 -13.35
C TYR A 401 -9.41 -12.55 -13.77
N LYS A 402 -10.14 -13.21 -12.87
CA LYS A 402 -10.94 -14.42 -13.12
C LYS A 402 -10.17 -15.55 -13.80
N LYS A 403 -8.89 -15.72 -13.42
CA LYS A 403 -8.09 -16.85 -13.88
C LYS A 403 -8.37 -18.06 -12.99
N ASN A 404 -8.59 -19.21 -13.60
CA ASN A 404 -8.79 -20.45 -12.86
C ASN A 404 -7.46 -21.00 -12.35
N ILE A 405 -6.98 -20.47 -11.24
CA ILE A 405 -5.77 -20.89 -10.53
C ILE A 405 -6.02 -20.94 -9.02
N VAL A 406 -5.25 -21.73 -8.32
CA VAL A 406 -5.24 -21.73 -6.85
C VAL A 406 -4.51 -20.48 -6.35
N PRO A 407 -5.14 -19.61 -5.55
CA PRO A 407 -4.58 -18.31 -5.20
C PRO A 407 -3.55 -18.36 -4.06
N SER A 408 -3.52 -19.44 -3.27
CA SER A 408 -2.74 -19.50 -2.03
C SER A 408 -2.25 -20.92 -1.76
N GLY A 409 -1.32 -21.06 -0.84
CA GLY A 409 -1.05 -22.31 -0.14
C GLY A 409 -2.27 -22.79 0.66
N PRO A 410 -2.16 -23.90 1.41
CA PRO A 410 -3.28 -24.48 2.15
C PRO A 410 -3.71 -23.55 3.29
N LEU A 411 -4.98 -23.10 3.28
CA LEU A 411 -5.56 -22.31 4.36
C LEU A 411 -6.40 -23.20 5.28
N PRO A 412 -6.23 -23.14 6.61
CA PRO A 412 -6.97 -23.96 7.53
C PRO A 412 -8.47 -23.67 7.44
N LEU A 413 -9.27 -24.72 7.28
CA LEU A 413 -10.72 -24.63 7.16
C LEU A 413 -11.41 -25.09 8.44
N LYS A 414 -11.03 -26.25 8.95
CA LYS A 414 -11.65 -26.85 10.14
C LYS A 414 -10.73 -27.90 10.75
N ALA A 415 -10.66 -27.93 12.09
CA ALA A 415 -10.08 -28.99 12.88
C ALA A 415 -11.16 -29.73 13.67
N LYS A 416 -11.08 -31.07 13.75
CA LYS A 416 -11.97 -31.92 14.54
C LYS A 416 -11.17 -32.91 15.35
N TYR A 417 -11.56 -33.14 16.61
CA TYR A 417 -11.08 -34.24 17.43
C TYR A 417 -11.92 -35.48 17.15
N ILE A 418 -11.30 -36.58 16.78
CA ILE A 418 -11.95 -37.86 16.43
C ILE A 418 -11.04 -39.00 16.92
N ASN A 419 -11.53 -39.77 17.89
CA ASN A 419 -10.86 -41.02 18.37
C ASN A 419 -9.35 -40.81 18.64
N GLY A 420 -8.98 -39.85 19.49
CA GLY A 420 -7.58 -39.61 19.84
C GLY A 420 -6.77 -38.87 18.77
N ASN A 421 -7.40 -38.42 17.70
CA ASN A 421 -6.72 -37.70 16.62
C ASN A 421 -7.36 -36.31 16.38
N ILE A 422 -6.52 -35.33 16.05
CA ILE A 422 -6.97 -34.09 15.45
C ILE A 422 -6.88 -34.22 13.93
N VAL A 423 -8.01 -34.04 13.26
CA VAL A 423 -8.11 -34.05 11.79
C VAL A 423 -8.29 -32.63 11.28
N ILE A 424 -7.30 -32.09 10.58
CA ILE A 424 -7.32 -30.72 10.04
C ILE A 424 -7.56 -30.78 8.53
N ARG A 425 -8.58 -30.02 8.08
CA ARG A 425 -8.89 -29.83 6.65
C ARG A 425 -8.54 -28.42 6.21
N PHE A 426 -8.21 -28.28 4.93
CA PHE A 426 -7.74 -27.03 4.34
C PHE A 426 -8.56 -26.67 3.10
N ARG A 427 -8.70 -25.38 2.84
CA ARG A 427 -9.03 -24.84 1.51
C ARG A 427 -7.77 -24.90 0.65
N TYR A 428 -7.93 -24.97 -0.65
CA TYR A 428 -6.84 -25.00 -1.64
C TYR A 428 -5.91 -26.23 -1.50
N ALA A 429 -6.46 -27.34 -1.02
CA ALA A 429 -5.76 -28.62 -0.89
C ALA A 429 -6.38 -29.72 -1.77
N GLU A 430 -7.14 -29.37 -2.79
CA GLU A 430 -7.91 -30.30 -3.62
C GLU A 430 -7.01 -31.30 -4.36
N LYS A 431 -5.79 -30.86 -4.74
CA LYS A 431 -4.76 -31.71 -5.38
C LYS A 431 -3.80 -32.36 -4.40
N GLY A 432 -4.06 -32.25 -3.08
CA GLY A 432 -3.23 -32.82 -2.02
C GLY A 432 -2.34 -31.79 -1.30
N LEU A 433 -1.78 -32.26 -0.20
CA LEU A 433 -0.78 -31.59 0.63
C LEU A 433 0.57 -32.25 0.49
N ARG A 434 1.63 -31.51 0.65
CA ARG A 434 3.02 -32.00 0.71
C ARG A 434 3.87 -31.08 1.58
N THR A 435 5.11 -31.46 1.83
CA THR A 435 6.09 -30.57 2.46
C THR A 435 6.94 -29.90 1.39
N ALA A 436 7.33 -28.66 1.61
CA ALA A 436 8.14 -27.87 0.67
C ALA A 436 9.53 -28.49 0.44
N ASN A 437 10.07 -29.19 1.45
CA ASN A 437 11.42 -29.76 1.44
C ASN A 437 11.46 -31.30 1.31
N GLY A 438 10.33 -31.96 1.11
CA GLY A 438 10.22 -33.42 1.00
C GLY A 438 10.47 -34.18 2.32
N LYS A 439 10.67 -33.50 3.45
CA LYS A 439 10.90 -34.10 4.77
C LYS A 439 9.58 -34.25 5.54
N SER A 440 9.64 -34.74 6.78
CA SER A 440 8.49 -34.78 7.69
C SER A 440 7.84 -33.41 7.86
N VAL A 441 6.53 -33.38 8.16
CA VAL A 441 5.80 -32.16 8.44
C VAL A 441 6.31 -31.56 9.73
N THR A 442 6.58 -30.25 9.71
CA THR A 442 7.04 -29.46 10.85
C THR A 442 6.11 -28.25 11.09
N GLY A 443 6.25 -27.63 12.27
CA GLY A 443 5.57 -26.39 12.63
C GLY A 443 4.22 -26.57 13.32
N PHE A 444 3.70 -27.78 13.52
CA PHE A 444 2.48 -28.02 14.31
C PHE A 444 2.76 -28.13 15.80
N SER A 445 1.83 -27.64 16.61
CA SER A 445 1.88 -27.72 18.07
C SER A 445 0.47 -27.76 18.67
N THR A 446 0.32 -28.43 19.82
CA THR A 446 -0.92 -28.47 20.61
C THR A 446 -0.91 -27.46 21.77
N ASN A 447 0.27 -26.92 22.11
CA ASN A 447 0.45 -25.98 23.23
C ASN A 447 1.10 -24.63 22.82
N GLY A 448 1.40 -24.45 21.53
CA GLY A 448 2.06 -23.25 20.99
C GLY A 448 3.55 -23.13 21.30
N LYS A 449 4.16 -24.13 21.95
CA LYS A 449 5.57 -24.11 22.38
C LYS A 449 6.38 -25.24 21.77
N THR A 450 5.90 -26.48 21.97
CA THR A 450 6.61 -27.72 21.55
C THR A 450 6.01 -28.24 20.26
N GLU A 451 6.84 -28.57 19.28
CA GLU A 451 6.38 -29.22 18.05
C GLU A 451 5.75 -30.59 18.34
N THR A 452 4.69 -30.88 17.62
CA THR A 452 3.96 -32.15 17.70
C THR A 452 4.04 -32.83 16.32
N GLU A 453 4.25 -34.12 16.31
CA GLU A 453 4.26 -34.91 15.08
C GLU A 453 2.91 -34.76 14.35
N ALA A 454 2.99 -34.56 13.05
CA ALA A 454 1.84 -34.40 12.18
C ALA A 454 2.05 -35.20 10.87
N ILE A 455 1.00 -35.85 10.40
CA ILE A 455 1.06 -36.71 9.22
C ILE A 455 0.14 -36.17 8.12
N ILE A 456 0.66 -36.07 6.90
CA ILE A 456 -0.15 -35.80 5.72
C ILE A 456 -0.91 -37.05 5.32
N GLN A 457 -2.24 -36.93 5.29
CA GLN A 457 -3.11 -37.93 4.69
C GLN A 457 -3.87 -37.32 3.52
N THR A 458 -3.27 -37.34 2.35
CA THR A 458 -3.73 -36.78 1.07
C THR A 458 -4.07 -35.29 1.15
N LYS A 459 -5.23 -34.92 1.67
CA LYS A 459 -5.77 -33.51 1.69
C LYS A 459 -5.95 -32.95 3.11
N LYS A 460 -5.48 -33.70 4.10
CA LYS A 460 -5.66 -33.33 5.52
C LYS A 460 -4.43 -33.65 6.33
N ILE A 461 -4.31 -33.01 7.47
CA ILE A 461 -3.30 -33.31 8.48
C ILE A 461 -3.97 -34.09 9.61
N ILE A 462 -3.27 -35.11 10.09
CA ILE A 462 -3.62 -35.91 11.26
C ILE A 462 -2.55 -35.69 12.34
N ILE A 463 -3.00 -35.40 13.55
CA ILE A 463 -2.14 -35.26 14.74
C ILE A 463 -2.71 -36.19 15.84
N ALA A 464 -1.95 -37.19 16.25
CA ALA A 464 -2.31 -38.02 17.37
C ALA A 464 -2.13 -37.26 18.70
N VAL A 465 -3.13 -37.31 19.57
CA VAL A 465 -3.10 -36.60 20.85
C VAL A 465 -3.68 -37.50 21.95
N LYS A 466 -3.11 -37.44 23.16
CA LYS A 466 -3.64 -38.14 24.34
C LYS A 466 -4.94 -37.52 24.84
N GLU A 467 -5.00 -36.20 24.82
CA GLU A 467 -6.14 -35.41 25.29
C GLU A 467 -6.51 -34.37 24.22
N LYS A 468 -7.79 -33.98 24.18
CA LYS A 468 -8.30 -32.97 23.24
C LYS A 468 -7.72 -31.59 23.60
N PRO A 469 -6.85 -30.98 22.75
CA PRO A 469 -6.35 -29.65 22.99
C PRO A 469 -7.42 -28.60 22.70
N SER A 470 -7.31 -27.43 23.32
CA SER A 470 -8.19 -26.27 23.04
C SER A 470 -7.90 -25.67 21.66
N PHE A 471 -6.63 -25.66 21.23
CA PHE A 471 -6.18 -25.10 19.96
C PHE A 471 -5.13 -25.98 19.31
N ILE A 472 -5.00 -25.83 17.98
CA ILE A 472 -3.86 -26.31 17.21
C ILE A 472 -3.16 -25.10 16.63
N TYR A 473 -1.88 -25.07 16.82
CA TYR A 473 -0.98 -24.01 16.35
C TYR A 473 -0.19 -24.52 15.14
N TYR A 474 0.07 -23.63 14.17
CA TYR A 474 0.94 -23.90 13.04
C TYR A 474 1.82 -22.68 12.75
N GLY A 475 3.13 -22.89 12.62
CA GLY A 475 4.09 -21.80 12.44
C GLY A 475 4.06 -20.78 13.57
N TRP A 476 3.75 -21.21 14.81
CA TRP A 476 3.50 -20.35 15.97
C TRP A 476 4.78 -19.97 16.72
N GLN A 477 5.85 -19.76 15.96
CA GLN A 477 7.10 -19.24 16.49
C GLN A 477 7.43 -17.93 15.78
N PRO A 478 8.17 -16.99 16.40
CA PRO A 478 8.63 -15.78 15.70
C PRO A 478 9.34 -16.13 14.40
N PHE A 479 10.29 -17.09 14.45
CA PHE A 479 10.85 -17.73 13.26
C PHE A 479 10.18 -19.10 13.04
N SER A 480 9.33 -19.18 12.02
CA SER A 480 8.53 -20.37 11.73
C SER A 480 9.35 -21.48 11.07
N THR A 481 9.13 -22.72 11.54
CA THR A 481 9.66 -23.96 10.94
C THR A 481 8.66 -24.65 10.03
N GLY A 482 7.46 -24.08 9.85
CA GLY A 482 6.38 -24.70 9.09
C GLY A 482 6.74 -24.90 7.62
N ASN A 483 6.57 -26.13 7.13
CA ASN A 483 6.93 -26.53 5.77
C ASN A 483 5.75 -27.08 4.94
N LEU A 484 4.51 -26.95 5.43
CA LEU A 484 3.32 -27.48 4.75
C LEU A 484 2.96 -26.61 3.54
N VAL A 485 2.83 -27.23 2.37
CA VAL A 485 2.38 -26.61 1.13
C VAL A 485 1.30 -27.47 0.47
N ASN A 486 0.57 -26.90 -0.49
CA ASN A 486 -0.29 -27.66 -1.38
C ASN A 486 0.46 -28.09 -2.66
N ALA A 487 -0.24 -28.71 -3.60
CA ALA A 487 0.36 -29.17 -4.84
C ALA A 487 0.94 -28.06 -5.73
N GLU A 488 0.53 -26.80 -5.50
CA GLU A 488 1.02 -25.63 -6.27
C GLU A 488 2.33 -25.05 -5.71
N GLY A 489 2.74 -25.44 -4.51
CA GLY A 489 3.95 -24.96 -3.83
C GLY A 489 3.73 -23.91 -2.77
#